data_43931a6cfa783e8bc7b8c73590d8d030
#
_entry.id   43931a6cfa783e8bc7b8c73590d8d030
#
_cell.length_a   1.000
_cell.length_b   1.000
_cell.length_c   1.000
_cell.angle_alpha   90.00
_cell.angle_beta   90.00
_cell.angle_gamma   90.00
#
_symmetry.space_group_name_H-M   'P 1'
#
loop_
_entity.id
_entity.type
_entity.pdbx_description
1 polymer ?
#
loop_
_entity_poly.entity_id
_entity_poly.type
_entity_poly.pdbx_seq_one_letter_code
_entity_poly.pdbx_strand_id
1 'polypeptide(L)'
;MYMKNTFLLLSWLILLPSGILANPIKEMLERIDKGASDKFVVELHKSSNDFFELDQKGDKVVIRGNTYINIATGINWYLKYHAGIHLSWNSMHASLPNVLPPVFRKEL
;
A
#
# COMPACT_ATOMS: atom_id res chain seq x y z
N MET A 1 30.21 -3.98 -31.22
CA MET A 1 30.59 -3.40 -29.92
C MET A 1 29.65 -2.31 -29.46
N TYR A 2 29.34 -1.36 -30.32
CA TYR A 2 28.42 -0.28 -29.98
C TYR A 2 27.02 -0.75 -29.58
N MET A 3 26.55 -1.78 -30.27
CA MET A 3 25.23 -2.34 -29.99
C MET A 3 25.09 -2.91 -28.60
N LYS A 4 26.15 -3.49 -28.06
CA LYS A 4 26.13 -4.01 -26.69
C LYS A 4 25.87 -2.92 -25.66
N ASN A 5 26.54 -1.79 -25.79
CA ASN A 5 26.38 -0.70 -24.85
C ASN A 5 25.01 -0.06 -24.94
N THR A 6 24.51 0.11 -26.16
CA THR A 6 23.17 0.65 -26.37
C THR A 6 22.11 -0.29 -25.83
N PHE A 7 22.29 -1.58 -26.01
CA PHE A 7 21.37 -2.59 -25.52
C PHE A 7 21.32 -2.59 -23.99
N LEU A 8 22.46 -2.49 -23.34
CA LEU A 8 22.53 -2.42 -21.88
C LEU A 8 21.85 -1.19 -21.33
N LEU A 9 22.01 -0.04 -21.99
CA LEU A 9 21.33 1.19 -21.59
C LEU A 9 19.83 1.08 -21.71
N LEU A 10 19.32 0.48 -22.78
CA LEU A 10 17.90 0.26 -22.94
C LEU A 10 17.34 -0.67 -21.89
N SER A 11 18.07 -1.73 -21.57
CA SER A 11 17.68 -2.66 -20.53
C SER A 11 17.59 -1.97 -19.17
N TRP A 12 18.51 -1.09 -18.88
CA TRP A 12 18.52 -0.33 -17.64
C TRP A 12 17.36 0.65 -17.56
N LEU A 13 17.05 1.31 -18.65
CA LEU A 13 15.90 2.21 -18.74
C LEU A 13 14.56 1.51 -18.52
N ILE A 14 14.44 0.27 -18.95
CA ILE A 14 13.25 -0.53 -18.73
C ILE A 14 13.07 -0.85 -17.25
N LEU A 15 14.17 -1.12 -16.55
CA LEU A 15 14.11 -1.45 -15.12
C LEU A 15 13.79 -0.24 -14.26
N LEU A 16 14.33 0.93 -14.55
CA LEU A 16 14.11 2.14 -13.78
C LEU A 16 12.63 2.52 -13.65
N PRO A 17 11.86 2.60 -14.74
CA PRO A 17 10.46 2.97 -14.62
C PRO A 17 9.65 2.04 -13.73
N SER A 18 9.92 0.74 -13.77
CA SER A 18 9.13 -0.22 -12.97
C SER A 18 9.37 -0.08 -11.47
N GLY A 19 10.53 0.43 -11.05
CA GLY A 19 10.83 0.63 -9.63
C GLY A 19 10.41 2.00 -9.10
N ILE A 20 10.32 2.99 -9.98
CA ILE A 20 10.06 4.39 -9.60
C ILE A 20 8.61 4.77 -9.79
N LEU A 21 7.94 4.13 -10.75
CA LEU A 21 6.58 4.46 -11.09
C LEU A 21 5.64 4.19 -9.92
N ALA A 22 4.82 5.12 -9.76
CA ALA A 22 3.90 5.39 -8.70
C ALA A 22 3.37 4.17 -7.97
N ASN A 23 3.57 4.15 -6.68
CA ASN A 23 2.76 3.37 -5.78
C ASN A 23 1.64 4.29 -5.28
N PRO A 24 0.44 4.24 -5.87
CA PRO A 24 -0.64 5.14 -5.48
C PRO A 24 -1.08 4.94 -4.04
N ILE A 25 -0.86 3.76 -3.49
CA ILE A 25 -1.19 3.47 -2.10
C ILE A 25 -0.22 4.18 -1.16
N LYS A 26 1.06 4.19 -1.48
CA LYS A 26 2.04 4.91 -0.68
C LYS A 26 1.70 6.40 -0.63
N GLU A 27 1.38 6.99 -1.78
CA GLU A 27 0.98 8.39 -1.85
C GLU A 27 -0.28 8.66 -1.03
N MET A 28 -1.27 7.78 -1.12
CA MET A 28 -2.50 7.89 -0.35
C MET A 28 -2.22 7.88 1.16
N LEU A 29 -1.40 6.94 1.61
CA LEU A 29 -1.05 6.83 3.02
C LEU A 29 -0.33 8.08 3.52
N GLU A 30 0.61 8.61 2.75
CA GLU A 30 1.34 9.82 3.14
C GLU A 30 0.45 11.06 3.16
N ARG A 31 -0.64 11.08 2.40
CA ARG A 31 -1.64 12.15 2.49
C ARG A 31 -2.48 12.03 3.75
N ILE A 32 -2.74 10.82 4.21
CA ILE A 32 -3.50 10.60 5.45
C ILE A 32 -2.70 11.11 6.64
N ASP A 33 -1.45 10.71 6.72
CA ASP A 33 -0.53 11.17 7.76
C ASP A 33 0.91 10.95 7.28
N LYS A 34 1.75 11.93 7.49
CA LYS A 34 3.15 11.83 7.10
C LYS A 34 3.83 10.68 7.83
N GLY A 35 4.51 9.82 7.08
CA GLY A 35 5.15 8.62 7.62
C GLY A 35 4.23 7.41 7.73
N ALA A 36 2.97 7.55 7.35
CA ALA A 36 2.01 6.45 7.45
C ALA A 36 2.41 5.25 6.60
N SER A 37 3.04 5.48 5.45
CA SER A 37 3.44 4.38 4.58
C SER A 37 4.44 3.42 5.23
N ASP A 38 5.19 3.87 6.23
CA ASP A 38 6.15 3.01 6.94
C ASP A 38 5.47 2.08 7.95
N LYS A 39 4.21 2.33 8.26
CA LYS A 39 3.42 1.55 9.22
C LYS A 39 2.65 0.41 8.58
N PHE A 40 2.58 0.39 7.26
CA PHE A 40 1.85 -0.59 6.49
C PHE A 40 2.76 -1.37 5.56
N VAL A 41 2.43 -2.63 5.36
CA VAL A 41 2.99 -3.46 4.28
C VAL A 41 1.87 -3.72 3.30
N VAL A 42 2.06 -3.31 2.05
CA VAL A 42 1.04 -3.42 1.00
C VAL A 42 1.51 -4.46 -0.01
N GLU A 43 0.65 -5.44 -0.28
CA GLU A 43 0.96 -6.52 -1.21
C GLU A 43 -0.14 -6.65 -2.25
N LEU A 44 0.26 -6.62 -3.52
CA LEU A 44 -0.64 -6.81 -4.63
C LEU A 44 -0.55 -8.27 -5.08
N HIS A 45 -1.66 -9.00 -4.98
CA HIS A 45 -1.74 -10.41 -5.33
C HIS A 45 -2.76 -10.61 -6.45
N LYS A 46 -2.33 -11.18 -7.56
CA LYS A 46 -3.23 -11.45 -8.68
C LYS A 46 -4.29 -12.47 -8.27
N SER A 47 -5.53 -12.17 -8.61
CA SER A 47 -6.66 -13.05 -8.39
C SER A 47 -7.76 -12.72 -9.39
N SER A 48 -8.54 -13.73 -9.77
CA SER A 48 -9.72 -13.53 -10.60
C SER A 48 -10.89 -12.96 -9.80
N ASN A 49 -10.86 -13.09 -8.50
CA ASN A 49 -11.89 -12.58 -7.60
C ASN A 49 -11.38 -11.33 -6.88
N ASP A 50 -12.24 -10.35 -6.73
CA ASP A 50 -11.92 -9.17 -5.94
C ASP A 50 -11.81 -9.54 -4.47
N PHE A 51 -10.74 -9.09 -3.84
CA PHE A 51 -10.53 -9.31 -2.41
C PHE A 51 -9.62 -8.26 -1.81
N PHE A 52 -9.74 -8.10 -0.50
CA PHE A 52 -8.69 -7.54 0.34
C PHE A 52 -8.54 -8.39 1.59
N GLU A 53 -7.35 -8.38 2.16
CA GLU A 53 -7.04 -9.16 3.34
C GLU A 53 -6.20 -8.30 4.28
N LEU A 54 -6.52 -8.36 5.56
CA LEU A 54 -5.76 -7.71 6.62
C LEU A 54 -4.94 -8.75 7.37
N ASP A 55 -3.70 -8.40 7.67
CA ASP A 55 -2.83 -9.28 8.43
C ASP A 55 -1.88 -8.45 9.30
N GLN A 56 -1.12 -9.11 10.13
CA GLN A 56 -0.19 -8.47 11.05
C GLN A 56 1.20 -9.06 10.84
N LYS A 57 2.20 -8.20 10.76
CA LYS A 57 3.60 -8.62 10.66
C LYS A 57 4.43 -7.76 11.61
N GLY A 58 4.73 -8.31 12.79
CA GLY A 58 5.36 -7.53 13.84
C GLY A 58 4.45 -6.39 14.27
N ASP A 59 4.93 -5.17 14.22
CA ASP A 59 4.18 -3.96 14.55
C ASP A 59 3.53 -3.30 13.33
N LYS A 60 3.64 -3.94 12.15
CA LYS A 60 3.09 -3.40 10.90
C LYS A 60 1.80 -4.11 10.52
N VAL A 61 0.89 -3.35 9.93
CA VAL A 61 -0.35 -3.86 9.38
C VAL A 61 -0.12 -4.22 7.92
N VAL A 62 -0.48 -5.43 7.55
CA VAL A 62 -0.35 -5.93 6.18
C VAL A 62 -1.70 -5.85 5.50
N ILE A 63 -1.73 -5.22 4.34
CA ILE A 63 -2.93 -5.13 3.51
C ILE A 63 -2.63 -5.79 2.17
N ARG A 64 -3.40 -6.83 1.84
CA ARG A 64 -3.29 -7.53 0.56
C ARG A 64 -4.56 -7.31 -0.23
N GLY A 65 -4.42 -7.26 -1.53
CA GLY A 65 -5.56 -7.16 -2.43
C GLY A 65 -5.15 -7.46 -3.86
N ASN A 66 -6.12 -7.69 -4.72
CA ASN A 66 -5.86 -7.97 -6.13
C ASN A 66 -5.81 -6.71 -6.99
N THR A 67 -6.26 -5.58 -6.47
CA THR A 67 -6.17 -4.27 -7.13
C THR A 67 -5.80 -3.21 -6.11
N TYR A 68 -5.31 -2.08 -6.57
CA TYR A 68 -5.03 -0.96 -5.67
C TYR A 68 -6.30 -0.40 -5.03
N ILE A 69 -7.42 -0.46 -5.74
CA ILE A 69 -8.72 -0.04 -5.19
C ILE A 69 -9.10 -0.92 -4.02
N ASN A 70 -8.94 -2.22 -4.16
CA ASN A 70 -9.26 -3.15 -3.07
C ASN A 70 -8.31 -3.01 -1.89
N ILE A 71 -7.03 -2.74 -2.16
CA ILE A 71 -6.06 -2.43 -1.10
C ILE A 71 -6.47 -1.16 -0.36
N ALA A 72 -6.85 -0.12 -1.07
CA ALA A 72 -7.32 1.13 -0.46
C ALA A 72 -8.57 0.89 0.38
N THR A 73 -9.47 0.06 -0.10
CA THR A 73 -10.66 -0.36 0.66
C THR A 73 -10.27 -1.07 1.94
N GLY A 74 -9.27 -1.97 1.86
CA GLY A 74 -8.76 -2.68 3.03
C GLY A 74 -8.14 -1.75 4.06
N ILE A 75 -7.38 -0.75 3.62
CA ILE A 75 -6.80 0.26 4.51
C ILE A 75 -7.90 1.04 5.23
N ASN A 76 -8.91 1.49 4.48
CA ASN A 76 -10.03 2.22 5.06
C ASN A 76 -10.79 1.34 6.06
N TRP A 77 -10.99 0.08 5.73
CA TRP A 77 -11.61 -0.90 6.62
C TRP A 77 -10.81 -1.06 7.91
N TYR A 78 -9.50 -1.22 7.80
CA TYR A 78 -8.63 -1.32 8.97
C TYR A 78 -8.75 -0.08 9.85
N LEU A 79 -8.63 1.10 9.27
CA LEU A 79 -8.69 2.33 10.04
C LEU A 79 -10.02 2.47 10.76
N LYS A 80 -11.11 2.14 10.10
CA LYS A 80 -12.45 2.26 10.65
C LYS A 80 -12.74 1.24 11.75
N TYR A 81 -12.45 -0.02 11.49
CA TYR A 81 -12.90 -1.12 12.35
C TYR A 81 -11.86 -1.65 13.32
N HIS A 82 -10.59 -1.47 13.05
CA HIS A 82 -9.52 -1.94 13.94
C HIS A 82 -8.85 -0.81 14.70
N ALA A 83 -8.72 0.35 14.08
CA ALA A 83 -8.05 1.50 14.69
C ALA A 83 -9.02 2.57 15.20
N GLY A 84 -10.29 2.49 14.82
CA GLY A 84 -11.30 3.46 15.22
C GLY A 84 -11.13 4.85 14.61
N ILE A 85 -10.48 4.92 13.46
CA ILE A 85 -10.20 6.17 12.77
C ILE A 85 -11.12 6.30 11.57
N HIS A 86 -11.90 7.37 11.51
CA HIS A 86 -12.84 7.62 10.42
C HIS A 86 -12.30 8.70 9.50
N LEU A 87 -12.17 8.35 8.22
CA LEU A 87 -11.82 9.30 7.16
C LEU A 87 -13.08 9.68 6.40
N SER A 88 -13.33 10.97 6.28
CA SER A 88 -14.41 11.44 5.43
C SER A 88 -13.86 11.88 4.07
N TRP A 89 -14.71 11.90 3.07
CA TRP A 89 -14.30 12.25 1.72
C TRP A 89 -13.80 13.70 1.58
N ASN A 90 -14.19 14.56 2.50
CA ASN A 90 -13.73 15.96 2.52
C ASN A 90 -12.61 16.20 3.53
N SER A 91 -12.15 15.16 4.22
CA SER A 91 -11.01 15.25 5.13
C SER A 91 -10.26 13.92 5.12
N MET A 92 -9.20 13.86 4.32
CA MET A 92 -8.39 12.66 4.15
C MET A 92 -7.18 12.64 5.08
N HIS A 93 -7.24 13.40 6.16
CA HIS A 93 -6.15 13.47 7.12
C HIS A 93 -6.57 12.87 8.44
N ALA A 94 -5.67 12.12 9.04
CA ALA A 94 -5.83 11.56 10.37
C ALA A 94 -4.47 11.49 11.04
N SER A 95 -4.44 11.72 12.34
CA SER A 95 -3.24 11.53 13.14
C SER A 95 -3.15 10.06 13.53
N LEU A 96 -2.18 9.34 13.01
CA LEU A 96 -1.99 7.93 13.34
C LEU A 96 -1.08 7.78 14.56
N PRO A 97 -1.34 6.81 15.44
CA PRO A 97 -0.43 6.52 16.54
C PRO A 97 0.91 5.99 16.00
N ASN A 98 1.97 6.10 16.80
CA ASN A 98 3.30 5.63 16.41
C ASN A 98 3.31 4.12 16.12
N VAL A 99 2.57 3.37 16.94
CA VAL A 99 2.33 1.95 16.71
C VAL A 99 0.85 1.77 16.44
N LEU A 100 0.51 1.23 15.29
CA LEU A 100 -0.88 1.02 14.91
C LEU A 100 -1.50 -0.10 15.76
N PRO A 101 -2.80 0.03 16.11
CA PRO A 101 -3.51 -1.05 16.77
C PRO A 101 -3.42 -2.35 15.96
N PRO A 102 -3.30 -3.50 16.64
CA PRO A 102 -3.14 -4.77 15.94
C PRO A 102 -4.41 -5.16 15.17
N VAL A 103 -4.20 -5.95 14.14
CA VAL A 103 -5.30 -6.58 13.42
C VAL A 103 -5.82 -7.72 14.29
N PHE A 104 -7.04 -7.62 14.78
CA PHE A 104 -7.59 -8.61 15.68
C PHE A 104 -8.35 -9.73 14.97
N ARG A 105 -8.58 -9.60 13.68
CA ARG A 105 -9.13 -10.65 12.82
C ARG A 105 -8.76 -10.39 11.36
N LYS A 106 -8.64 -11.46 10.59
CA LYS A 106 -8.46 -11.35 9.15
C LYS A 106 -9.78 -11.00 8.49
N GLU A 107 -9.71 -10.08 7.54
CA GLU A 107 -10.84 -9.72 6.70
C GLU A 107 -10.54 -10.11 5.24
N LEU A 108 -11.53 -10.56 4.54
CA LEU A 108 -11.39 -10.95 3.13
C LEU A 108 -12.37 -10.22 2.24
#